data_7bf22c1b6956ea082a9e663f3c64dc68
#
_entry.id   7bf22c1b6956ea082a9e663f3c64dc68
#
_cell.length_a   1.000
_cell.length_b   1.000
_cell.length_c   1.000
_cell.angle_alpha   90.00
_cell.angle_beta   90.00
_cell.angle_gamma   90.00
#
_symmetry.space_group_name_H-M   'P 1'
#
loop_
_entity.id
_entity.type
_entity.pdbx_description
1 polymer ?
#
loop_
_entity_poly.entity_id
_entity_poly.type
_entity_poly.pdbx_seq_one_letter_code
_entity_poly.pdbx_strand_id
1 'polypeptide(L)'
;MKPQTRTRFTLSLLTAGVLCASTATWAANVPAGTQLAEKQELVRNNGSEPASLDPHKVESDVEFNIISDLFDGLVSVSPAGEIQPRLAEKWENKDNTVWTFHLRPGIIWSDGTPITAEDIVWSWQRLVDPKTASPYASYPGSMRILNGTDIAEGKKAPESLGVKAINDSTLEVTLTQPNAAFLAMLAHPSLVPI
;
A
#
# COMPACT_ATOMS: atom_id res chain seq x y z
N MET A 1 30.41 -17.81 77.93
CA MET A 1 30.65 -16.78 76.88
C MET A 1 30.15 -17.31 75.54
N LYS A 2 29.05 -16.77 75.02
CA LYS A 2 28.47 -17.13 73.70
C LYS A 2 28.82 -16.05 72.67
N PRO A 3 29.25 -16.36 71.44
CA PRO A 3 29.49 -15.34 70.45
C PRO A 3 28.16 -14.95 69.76
N GLN A 4 27.95 -13.64 69.62
CA GLN A 4 26.81 -13.06 68.90
C GLN A 4 27.08 -13.09 67.39
N THR A 5 26.20 -13.74 66.67
CA THR A 5 26.18 -13.75 65.21
C THR A 5 25.52 -12.49 64.70
N ARG A 6 26.28 -11.61 63.99
CA ARG A 6 25.77 -10.42 63.35
C ARG A 6 25.21 -10.84 61.97
N THR A 7 23.88 -10.79 61.82
CA THR A 7 23.18 -10.95 60.55
C THR A 7 23.33 -9.67 59.74
N ARG A 8 24.01 -9.75 58.59
CA ARG A 8 24.10 -8.66 57.63
C ARG A 8 22.88 -8.73 56.74
N PHE A 9 22.00 -7.74 56.83
CA PHE A 9 20.93 -7.50 55.83
C PHE A 9 21.57 -6.89 54.59
N THR A 10 21.59 -7.63 53.49
CA THR A 10 21.90 -7.13 52.19
C THR A 10 20.60 -6.59 51.57
N LEU A 11 20.53 -5.28 51.41
CA LEU A 11 19.44 -4.58 50.75
C LEU A 11 19.66 -4.69 49.22
N SER A 12 18.91 -5.57 48.56
CA SER A 12 18.91 -5.66 47.11
C SER A 12 18.08 -4.52 46.52
N LEU A 13 18.75 -3.54 45.90
CA LEU A 13 18.11 -2.54 45.06
C LEU A 13 17.64 -3.23 43.77
N LEU A 14 16.34 -3.43 43.62
CA LEU A 14 15.71 -3.74 42.33
C LEU A 14 15.63 -2.44 41.49
N THR A 15 16.54 -2.31 40.56
CA THR A 15 16.46 -1.27 39.53
C THR A 15 15.43 -1.71 38.51
N ALA A 16 14.22 -1.18 38.56
CA ALA A 16 13.21 -1.34 37.52
C ALA A 16 13.64 -0.53 36.29
N GLY A 17 14.24 -1.20 35.33
CA GLY A 17 14.51 -0.62 34.01
C GLY A 17 13.19 -0.44 33.25
N VAL A 18 12.74 0.80 33.13
CA VAL A 18 11.65 1.16 32.21
C VAL A 18 12.22 1.03 30.80
N LEU A 19 11.88 -0.07 30.09
CA LEU A 19 12.06 -0.16 28.65
C LEU A 19 11.07 0.83 28.01
N CYS A 20 11.54 2.03 27.65
CA CYS A 20 10.86 2.87 26.67
C CYS A 20 10.90 2.14 25.32
N ALA A 21 9.84 1.41 24.98
CA ALA A 21 9.60 0.98 23.62
C ALA A 21 9.38 2.26 22.78
N SER A 22 10.45 2.73 22.12
CA SER A 22 10.33 3.74 21.09
C SER A 22 9.51 3.14 19.94
N THR A 23 8.24 3.49 19.89
CA THR A 23 7.44 3.30 18.67
C THR A 23 8.14 4.08 17.57
N ALA A 24 8.71 3.39 16.61
CA ALA A 24 9.24 4.03 15.41
C ALA A 24 8.05 4.66 14.67
N THR A 25 7.77 5.93 14.96
CA THR A 25 6.88 6.73 14.14
C THR A 25 7.60 6.92 12.80
N TRP A 26 6.95 6.55 11.73
CA TRP A 26 7.40 6.83 10.36
C TRP A 26 7.23 8.35 10.11
N ALA A 27 8.10 9.13 10.73
CA ALA A 27 8.17 10.56 10.47
C ALA A 27 8.82 10.79 9.12
N ALA A 28 8.32 11.77 8.37
CA ALA A 28 8.97 12.24 7.15
C ALA A 28 10.44 12.52 7.43
N ASN A 29 11.32 12.15 6.48
CA ASN A 29 12.75 12.34 6.62
C ASN A 29 13.07 13.85 6.54
N VAL A 30 13.10 14.50 7.69
CA VAL A 30 13.38 15.94 7.81
C VAL A 30 14.90 16.11 7.87
N PRO A 31 15.53 16.92 7.00
CA PRO A 31 16.94 17.17 7.05
C PRO A 31 17.39 17.67 8.42
N ALA A 32 18.56 17.22 8.89
CA ALA A 32 19.11 17.64 10.17
C ALA A 32 19.27 19.16 10.25
N GLY A 33 18.80 19.77 11.34
CA GLY A 33 18.83 21.23 11.55
C GLY A 33 17.66 21.99 10.94
N THR A 34 16.68 21.32 10.32
CA THR A 34 15.45 21.97 9.86
C THR A 34 14.62 22.44 11.05
N GLN A 35 14.32 23.71 11.09
CA GLN A 35 13.43 24.28 12.10
C GLN A 35 11.98 24.09 11.64
N LEU A 36 11.26 23.19 12.32
CA LEU A 36 9.85 22.94 12.00
C LEU A 36 8.98 24.08 12.55
N ALA A 37 7.89 24.39 11.87
CA ALA A 37 6.88 25.28 12.39
C ALA A 37 6.27 24.68 13.68
N GLU A 38 5.89 25.54 14.65
CA GLU A 38 5.22 25.11 15.88
C GLU A 38 3.94 24.32 15.59
N LYS A 39 3.19 24.75 14.57
CA LYS A 39 1.99 24.10 14.08
C LYS A 39 2.28 23.44 12.73
N GLN A 40 2.19 22.10 12.66
CA GLN A 40 2.44 21.32 11.46
C GLN A 40 1.15 21.21 10.64
N GLU A 41 0.78 22.31 9.98
CA GLU A 41 -0.41 22.40 9.13
C GLU A 41 -0.03 22.90 7.74
N LEU A 42 -0.60 22.26 6.73
CA LEU A 42 -0.51 22.69 5.33
C LEU A 42 -1.92 22.84 4.76
N VAL A 43 -2.21 24.01 4.23
CA VAL A 43 -3.43 24.25 3.46
C VAL A 43 -3.08 24.26 1.99
N ARG A 44 -3.64 23.31 1.24
CA ARG A 44 -3.44 23.17 -0.20
C ARG A 44 -4.74 23.40 -0.95
N ASN A 45 -4.72 24.27 -1.94
CA ASN A 45 -5.86 24.45 -2.83
C ASN A 45 -5.95 23.26 -3.78
N ASN A 46 -7.13 22.63 -3.87
CA ASN A 46 -7.39 21.49 -4.75
C ASN A 46 -8.20 21.88 -6.01
N GLY A 47 -8.48 23.17 -6.22
CA GLY A 47 -9.21 23.67 -7.39
C GLY A 47 -10.71 23.65 -7.19
N SER A 48 -11.34 22.49 -7.14
CA SER A 48 -12.79 22.32 -6.93
C SER A 48 -13.08 21.16 -5.97
N GLU A 49 -14.36 21.02 -5.60
CA GLU A 49 -14.82 19.88 -4.81
C GLU A 49 -14.72 18.58 -5.62
N PRO A 50 -14.26 17.46 -5.02
CA PRO A 50 -14.23 16.15 -5.66
C PRO A 50 -15.65 15.62 -5.86
N ALA A 51 -15.93 15.00 -7.01
CA ALA A 51 -17.20 14.36 -7.29
C ALA A 51 -17.38 13.08 -6.45
N SER A 52 -16.29 12.39 -6.11
CA SER A 52 -16.24 11.19 -5.29
C SER A 52 -14.85 11.03 -4.66
N LEU A 53 -14.75 10.21 -3.61
CA LEU A 53 -13.48 9.71 -3.07
C LEU A 53 -13.30 8.21 -3.29
N ASP A 54 -14.18 7.57 -4.06
CA ASP A 54 -14.02 6.19 -4.49
C ASP A 54 -13.02 6.14 -5.67
N PRO A 55 -11.80 5.54 -5.52
CA PRO A 55 -10.78 5.51 -6.56
C PRO A 55 -11.24 4.90 -7.88
N HIS A 56 -12.27 4.04 -7.85
CA HIS A 56 -12.82 3.40 -9.03
C HIS A 56 -13.92 4.21 -9.74
N LYS A 57 -14.34 5.36 -9.18
CA LYS A 57 -15.46 6.18 -9.67
C LYS A 57 -15.06 7.55 -10.19
N VAL A 58 -13.78 7.87 -10.18
CA VAL A 58 -13.25 9.21 -10.46
C VAL A 58 -12.26 9.18 -11.63
N GLU A 59 -12.06 10.34 -12.27
CA GLU A 59 -11.20 10.44 -13.46
C GLU A 59 -10.50 11.79 -13.60
N SER A 60 -10.61 12.69 -12.60
CA SER A 60 -9.98 14.00 -12.68
C SER A 60 -8.84 14.19 -11.67
N ASP A 61 -7.96 15.16 -11.94
CA ASP A 61 -6.82 15.50 -11.09
C ASP A 61 -7.26 15.94 -9.69
N VAL A 62 -8.47 16.53 -9.58
CA VAL A 62 -9.03 17.01 -8.32
C VAL A 62 -9.23 15.84 -7.33
N GLU A 63 -9.80 14.74 -7.81
CA GLU A 63 -9.99 13.54 -7.00
C GLU A 63 -8.68 12.80 -6.78
N PHE A 64 -7.86 12.63 -7.84
CA PHE A 64 -6.60 11.89 -7.75
C PHE A 64 -5.60 12.52 -6.78
N ASN A 65 -5.59 13.86 -6.64
CA ASN A 65 -4.79 14.52 -5.63
C ASN A 65 -5.15 14.07 -4.20
N ILE A 66 -6.45 13.95 -3.90
CA ILE A 66 -6.94 13.53 -2.58
C ILE A 66 -6.73 12.01 -2.40
N ILE A 67 -7.06 11.22 -3.42
CA ILE A 67 -6.89 9.76 -3.39
C ILE A 67 -5.43 9.39 -3.17
N SER A 68 -4.48 10.08 -3.80
CA SER A 68 -3.05 9.84 -3.61
C SER A 68 -2.54 10.22 -2.21
N ASP A 69 -3.25 11.09 -1.49
CA ASP A 69 -2.95 11.40 -0.09
C ASP A 69 -3.59 10.40 0.90
N LEU A 70 -4.68 9.72 0.49
CA LEU A 70 -5.44 8.79 1.35
C LEU A 70 -5.04 7.33 1.18
N PHE A 71 -4.63 6.94 -0.01
CA PHE A 71 -4.37 5.56 -0.39
C PHE A 71 -2.94 5.36 -0.89
N ASP A 72 -2.46 4.14 -0.81
CA ASP A 72 -1.17 3.75 -1.37
C ASP A 72 -1.35 2.57 -2.34
N GLY A 73 -0.59 2.56 -3.43
CA GLY A 73 -0.55 1.45 -4.38
C GLY A 73 0.56 0.45 -4.08
N LEU A 74 0.72 -0.57 -4.93
CA LEU A 74 1.84 -1.51 -4.83
C LEU A 74 3.19 -0.80 -4.97
N VAL A 75 3.27 0.16 -5.89
CA VAL A 75 4.45 0.97 -6.20
C VAL A 75 4.04 2.41 -6.46
N SER A 76 5.01 3.31 -6.45
CA SER A 76 4.86 4.68 -6.95
C SER A 76 5.97 5.04 -7.94
N VAL A 77 5.84 6.19 -8.60
CA VAL A 77 6.88 6.74 -9.48
C VAL A 77 7.41 8.01 -8.83
N SER A 78 8.74 8.08 -8.66
CA SER A 78 9.40 9.28 -8.13
C SER A 78 9.37 10.42 -9.16
N PRO A 79 9.63 11.69 -8.75
CA PRO A 79 9.78 12.80 -9.71
C PRO A 79 10.88 12.58 -10.76
N ALA A 80 11.86 11.69 -10.48
CA ALA A 80 12.90 11.29 -11.42
C ALA A 80 12.45 10.17 -12.39
N GLY A 81 11.22 9.68 -12.28
CA GLY A 81 10.68 8.58 -13.10
C GLY A 81 11.05 7.18 -12.61
N GLU A 82 11.63 7.04 -11.42
CA GLU A 82 12.03 5.76 -10.87
C GLU A 82 10.87 5.07 -10.13
N ILE A 83 10.77 3.76 -10.27
CA ILE A 83 9.79 2.96 -9.53
C ILE A 83 10.22 2.83 -8.07
N GLN A 84 9.34 3.21 -7.17
CA GLN A 84 9.55 3.17 -5.73
C GLN A 84 8.63 2.13 -5.06
N PRO A 85 9.16 1.31 -4.13
CA PRO A 85 8.33 0.42 -3.32
C PRO A 85 7.31 1.20 -2.48
N ARG A 86 6.09 0.66 -2.38
CA ARG A 86 5.01 1.19 -1.52
C ARG A 86 4.39 0.07 -0.69
N LEU A 87 3.18 -0.40 -0.98
CA LEU A 87 2.64 -1.58 -0.28
C LEU A 87 3.48 -2.83 -0.59
N ALA A 88 4.01 -2.97 -1.82
CA ALA A 88 5.00 -3.98 -2.13
C ALA A 88 6.41 -3.50 -1.72
N GLU A 89 7.12 -4.27 -0.91
CA GLU A 89 8.53 -4.00 -0.58
C GLU A 89 9.49 -4.43 -1.69
N LYS A 90 9.12 -5.47 -2.43
CA LYS A 90 9.90 -6.03 -3.54
C LYS A 90 9.00 -6.81 -4.51
N TRP A 91 9.50 -7.03 -5.69
CA TRP A 91 8.84 -7.83 -6.73
C TRP A 91 9.87 -8.55 -7.59
N GLU A 92 9.42 -9.59 -8.24
CA GLU A 92 10.17 -10.37 -9.19
C GLU A 92 9.26 -10.75 -10.36
N ASN A 93 9.84 -11.16 -11.48
CA ASN A 93 9.06 -11.59 -12.62
C ASN A 93 9.69 -12.80 -13.31
N LYS A 94 8.84 -13.57 -14.00
CA LYS A 94 9.24 -14.62 -14.92
C LYS A 94 8.83 -14.20 -16.32
N ASP A 95 9.82 -14.10 -17.19
CA ASP A 95 9.64 -13.77 -18.62
C ASP A 95 8.85 -12.48 -18.89
N ASN A 96 8.84 -11.55 -17.92
CA ASN A 96 8.04 -10.31 -17.93
C ASN A 96 6.53 -10.53 -18.15
N THR A 97 6.02 -11.73 -17.86
CA THR A 97 4.60 -12.09 -17.99
C THR A 97 3.96 -12.55 -16.69
N VAL A 98 4.73 -13.11 -15.75
CA VAL A 98 4.25 -13.45 -14.41
C VAL A 98 5.03 -12.62 -13.41
N TRP A 99 4.34 -11.78 -12.66
CA TRP A 99 4.90 -10.87 -11.67
C TRP A 99 4.46 -11.31 -10.28
N THR A 100 5.42 -11.42 -9.37
CA THR A 100 5.16 -11.72 -7.96
C THR A 100 5.56 -10.53 -7.11
N PHE A 101 4.61 -10.01 -6.33
CA PHE A 101 4.80 -8.89 -5.41
C PHE A 101 4.76 -9.38 -3.98
N HIS A 102 5.72 -8.96 -3.16
CA HIS A 102 5.76 -9.22 -1.73
C HIS A 102 5.36 -7.97 -0.97
N LEU A 103 4.27 -8.04 -0.23
CA LEU A 103 3.78 -6.93 0.57
C LEU A 103 4.69 -6.71 1.79
N ARG A 104 4.85 -5.46 2.18
CA ARG A 104 5.57 -5.11 3.42
C ARG A 104 4.88 -5.73 4.64
N PRO A 105 5.64 -6.21 5.63
CA PRO A 105 5.04 -6.65 6.88
C PRO A 105 4.41 -5.47 7.64
N GLY A 106 3.30 -5.74 8.34
CA GLY A 106 2.68 -4.80 9.25
C GLY A 106 1.91 -3.64 8.60
N ILE A 107 1.56 -3.75 7.31
CA ILE A 107 0.65 -2.79 6.68
C ILE A 107 -0.78 -3.02 7.17
N ILE A 108 -1.45 -1.92 7.52
CA ILE A 108 -2.79 -1.95 8.08
C ILE A 108 -3.69 -0.89 7.43
N TRP A 109 -4.98 -1.15 7.40
CA TRP A 109 -6.01 -0.17 7.11
C TRP A 109 -6.13 0.87 8.22
N SER A 110 -6.85 1.96 7.97
CA SER A 110 -7.08 3.03 8.95
C SER A 110 -7.84 2.57 10.21
N ASP A 111 -8.58 1.46 10.13
CA ASP A 111 -9.27 0.83 11.26
C ASP A 111 -8.39 -0.15 12.07
N GLY A 112 -7.14 -0.36 11.63
CA GLY A 112 -6.16 -1.24 12.28
C GLY A 112 -6.19 -2.69 11.78
N THR A 113 -7.06 -3.06 10.84
CA THR A 113 -7.06 -4.40 10.24
C THR A 113 -5.88 -4.56 9.28
N PRO A 114 -5.29 -5.77 9.13
CA PRO A 114 -4.22 -6.01 8.18
C PRO A 114 -4.66 -5.81 6.73
N ILE A 115 -3.80 -5.22 5.89
CA ILE A 115 -3.96 -5.22 4.44
C ILE A 115 -3.33 -6.51 3.91
N THR A 116 -4.07 -7.24 3.08
CA THR A 116 -3.65 -8.52 2.52
C THR A 116 -3.61 -8.49 0.98
N ALA A 117 -2.97 -9.49 0.38
CA ALA A 117 -3.00 -9.66 -1.06
C ALA A 117 -4.42 -9.91 -1.60
N GLU A 118 -5.32 -10.50 -0.79
CA GLU A 118 -6.71 -10.72 -1.17
C GLU A 118 -7.48 -9.40 -1.29
N ASP A 119 -7.19 -8.40 -0.46
CA ASP A 119 -7.78 -7.05 -0.59
C ASP A 119 -7.43 -6.42 -1.94
N ILE A 120 -6.19 -6.61 -2.40
CA ILE A 120 -5.76 -6.12 -3.72
C ILE A 120 -6.46 -6.88 -4.85
N VAL A 121 -6.57 -8.20 -4.73
CA VAL A 121 -7.31 -9.04 -5.71
C VAL A 121 -8.75 -8.56 -5.81
N TRP A 122 -9.45 -8.42 -4.68
CA TRP A 122 -10.83 -7.96 -4.63
C TRP A 122 -10.97 -6.56 -5.23
N SER A 123 -10.09 -5.64 -4.89
CA SER A 123 -10.13 -4.25 -5.40
C SER A 123 -9.97 -4.22 -6.92
N TRP A 124 -9.04 -4.98 -7.48
CA TRP A 124 -8.85 -4.99 -8.93
C TRP A 124 -9.96 -5.73 -9.68
N GLN A 125 -10.55 -6.76 -9.07
CA GLN A 125 -11.75 -7.41 -9.61
C GLN A 125 -12.93 -6.43 -9.62
N ARG A 126 -13.10 -5.64 -8.55
CA ARG A 126 -14.11 -4.59 -8.49
C ARG A 126 -13.88 -3.50 -9.56
N LEU A 127 -12.62 -3.11 -9.79
CA LEU A 127 -12.29 -2.12 -10.82
C LEU A 127 -12.77 -2.53 -12.20
N VAL A 128 -12.56 -3.79 -12.58
CA VAL A 128 -12.92 -4.32 -13.91
C VAL A 128 -14.37 -4.79 -14.01
N ASP A 129 -15.10 -4.94 -12.90
CA ASP A 129 -16.49 -5.38 -12.91
C ASP A 129 -17.38 -4.32 -13.62
N PRO A 130 -18.10 -4.69 -14.68
CA PRO A 130 -19.05 -3.78 -15.33
C PRO A 130 -20.08 -3.15 -14.40
N LYS A 131 -20.45 -3.84 -13.30
CA LYS A 131 -21.37 -3.32 -12.28
C LYS A 131 -20.79 -2.14 -11.51
N THR A 132 -19.47 -2.08 -11.38
CA THR A 132 -18.79 -0.93 -10.79
C THR A 132 -18.93 0.31 -11.68
N ALA A 133 -19.04 0.13 -12.98
CA ALA A 133 -19.08 1.21 -13.98
C ALA A 133 -17.91 2.19 -13.80
N SER A 134 -16.70 1.65 -13.58
CA SER A 134 -15.49 2.45 -13.46
C SER A 134 -15.09 3.05 -14.79
N PRO A 135 -14.71 4.35 -14.87
CA PRO A 135 -14.12 4.93 -16.07
C PRO A 135 -12.78 4.25 -16.43
N TYR A 136 -12.13 3.59 -15.48
CA TYR A 136 -10.87 2.86 -15.69
C TYR A 136 -11.03 1.34 -15.75
N ALA A 137 -12.26 0.81 -15.99
CA ALA A 137 -12.49 -0.64 -16.09
C ALA A 137 -11.62 -1.32 -17.17
N SER A 138 -11.28 -0.63 -18.26
CA SER A 138 -10.42 -1.14 -19.33
C SER A 138 -8.91 -1.04 -19.03
N TYR A 139 -8.51 -0.34 -17.96
CA TYR A 139 -7.11 -0.06 -17.65
C TYR A 139 -6.28 -1.33 -17.40
N PRO A 140 -6.74 -2.32 -16.60
CA PRO A 140 -6.03 -3.59 -16.45
C PRO A 140 -5.82 -4.35 -17.74
N GLY A 141 -6.78 -4.29 -18.70
CA GLY A 141 -6.62 -4.84 -20.04
C GLY A 141 -5.52 -4.13 -20.84
N SER A 142 -5.43 -2.79 -20.76
CA SER A 142 -4.36 -1.99 -21.37
C SER A 142 -2.98 -2.31 -20.77
N MET A 143 -2.92 -2.69 -19.50
CA MET A 143 -1.72 -3.19 -18.82
C MET A 143 -1.32 -4.61 -19.26
N ARG A 144 -2.15 -5.28 -20.05
CA ARG A 144 -2.01 -6.68 -20.47
C ARG A 144 -2.31 -7.69 -19.37
N ILE A 145 -2.98 -7.33 -18.31
CA ILE A 145 -3.41 -8.31 -17.30
C ILE A 145 -4.39 -9.28 -17.96
N LEU A 146 -4.14 -10.58 -17.74
CA LEU A 146 -4.92 -11.67 -18.31
C LEU A 146 -6.42 -11.47 -18.04
N ASN A 147 -7.24 -11.60 -19.06
CA ASN A 147 -8.69 -11.42 -19.07
C ASN A 147 -9.20 -9.99 -18.81
N GLY A 148 -8.33 -9.00 -18.51
CA GLY A 148 -8.78 -7.65 -18.18
C GLY A 148 -9.69 -7.01 -19.22
N THR A 149 -9.39 -7.16 -20.52
CA THR A 149 -10.25 -6.67 -21.62
C THR A 149 -11.58 -7.42 -21.68
N ASP A 150 -11.54 -8.75 -21.65
CA ASP A 150 -12.76 -9.58 -21.77
C ASP A 150 -13.75 -9.33 -20.62
N ILE A 151 -13.22 -9.05 -19.41
CA ILE A 151 -14.06 -8.74 -18.25
C ILE A 151 -14.69 -7.34 -18.40
N ALA A 152 -13.90 -6.34 -18.77
CA ALA A 152 -14.40 -4.97 -18.98
C ALA A 152 -15.48 -4.92 -20.06
N GLU A 153 -15.42 -5.81 -21.07
CA GLU A 153 -16.43 -5.99 -22.11
C GLU A 153 -17.61 -6.91 -21.69
N GLY A 154 -17.62 -7.40 -20.45
CA GLY A 154 -18.68 -8.27 -19.94
C GLY A 154 -18.67 -9.70 -20.48
N LYS A 155 -17.56 -10.15 -21.11
CA LYS A 155 -17.41 -11.48 -21.68
C LYS A 155 -16.97 -12.54 -20.67
N LYS A 156 -16.32 -12.10 -19.58
CA LYS A 156 -15.83 -12.97 -18.50
C LYS A 156 -16.20 -12.39 -17.14
N ALA A 157 -16.20 -13.26 -16.13
CA ALA A 157 -16.44 -12.86 -14.75
C ALA A 157 -15.21 -12.16 -14.16
N PRO A 158 -15.38 -11.17 -13.25
CA PRO A 158 -14.28 -10.43 -12.60
C PRO A 158 -13.27 -11.34 -11.91
N GLU A 159 -13.70 -12.44 -11.33
CA GLU A 159 -12.87 -13.44 -10.63
C GLU A 159 -11.88 -14.15 -11.54
N SER A 160 -12.05 -14.05 -12.86
CA SER A 160 -11.12 -14.60 -13.85
C SER A 160 -9.96 -13.67 -14.19
N LEU A 161 -9.90 -12.46 -13.60
CA LEU A 161 -8.78 -11.54 -13.79
C LEU A 161 -7.46 -12.22 -13.43
N GLY A 162 -6.43 -11.99 -14.23
CA GLY A 162 -5.09 -12.55 -14.02
C GLY A 162 -4.37 -11.98 -12.78
N VAL A 163 -5.03 -11.96 -11.64
CA VAL A 163 -4.48 -11.54 -10.34
C VAL A 163 -4.88 -12.56 -9.29
N LYS A 164 -3.96 -12.92 -8.38
CA LYS A 164 -4.17 -13.99 -7.41
C LYS A 164 -3.37 -13.71 -6.14
N ALA A 165 -3.99 -13.87 -4.98
CA ALA A 165 -3.30 -13.99 -3.71
C ALA A 165 -2.72 -15.41 -3.57
N ILE A 166 -1.39 -15.52 -3.43
CA ILE A 166 -0.71 -16.78 -3.14
C ILE A 166 -0.80 -17.08 -1.64
N ASN A 167 -0.72 -16.04 -0.85
CA ASN A 167 -0.96 -15.98 0.60
C ASN A 167 -1.23 -14.52 0.99
N ASP A 168 -1.45 -14.23 2.27
CA ASP A 168 -1.80 -12.91 2.77
C ASP A 168 -0.82 -11.79 2.35
N SER A 169 0.45 -12.11 2.12
CA SER A 169 1.50 -11.14 1.81
C SER A 169 2.11 -11.28 0.41
N THR A 170 1.59 -12.17 -0.43
CA THR A 170 2.16 -12.43 -1.76
C THR A 170 1.08 -12.42 -2.83
N LEU A 171 1.21 -11.47 -3.77
CA LEU A 171 0.33 -11.29 -4.91
C LEU A 171 1.03 -11.76 -6.18
N GLU A 172 0.33 -12.52 -7.01
CA GLU A 172 0.77 -12.89 -8.36
C GLU A 172 -0.10 -12.21 -9.42
N VAL A 173 0.53 -11.64 -10.44
CA VAL A 173 -0.16 -11.00 -11.58
C VAL A 173 0.34 -11.64 -12.86
N THR A 174 -0.58 -12.14 -13.68
CA THR A 174 -0.30 -12.77 -14.97
C THR A 174 -0.68 -11.82 -16.11
N LEU A 175 0.26 -11.58 -17.02
CA LEU A 175 0.06 -10.81 -18.24
C LEU A 175 -0.10 -11.73 -19.45
N THR A 176 -0.88 -11.31 -20.43
CA THR A 176 -1.06 -12.01 -21.71
C THR A 176 0.21 -11.97 -22.59
N GLN A 177 1.04 -10.94 -22.40
CA GLN A 177 2.32 -10.73 -23.07
C GLN A 177 3.18 -9.75 -22.29
N PRO A 178 4.52 -9.71 -22.52
CA PRO A 178 5.40 -8.77 -21.84
C PRO A 178 4.96 -7.31 -22.03
N ASN A 179 5.05 -6.53 -20.94
CA ASN A 179 4.77 -5.09 -20.95
C ASN A 179 5.87 -4.34 -20.19
N ALA A 180 6.73 -3.62 -20.89
CA ALA A 180 7.84 -2.88 -20.30
C ALA A 180 7.38 -1.74 -19.38
N ALA A 181 6.19 -1.19 -19.59
CA ALA A 181 5.61 -0.13 -18.77
C ALA A 181 4.80 -0.64 -17.57
N PHE A 182 4.68 -1.95 -17.38
CA PHE A 182 3.78 -2.55 -16.41
C PHE A 182 3.94 -1.98 -15.00
N LEU A 183 5.17 -1.91 -14.48
CA LEU A 183 5.43 -1.35 -13.15
C LEU A 183 5.06 0.13 -13.03
N ALA A 184 5.35 0.93 -14.05
CA ALA A 184 4.97 2.34 -14.04
C ALA A 184 3.45 2.53 -14.09
N MET A 185 2.75 1.68 -14.84
CA MET A 185 1.28 1.70 -14.90
C MET A 185 0.62 1.29 -13.58
N LEU A 186 1.28 0.47 -12.74
CA LEU A 186 0.79 0.09 -11.40
C LEU A 186 0.69 1.27 -10.42
N ALA A 187 1.37 2.38 -10.70
CA ALA A 187 1.30 3.58 -9.87
C ALA A 187 0.03 4.42 -10.11
N HIS A 188 -0.87 3.99 -10.99
CA HIS A 188 -2.11 4.72 -11.26
C HIS A 188 -3.08 4.64 -10.09
N PRO A 189 -3.70 5.77 -9.66
CA PRO A 189 -4.57 5.80 -8.48
C PRO A 189 -5.79 4.86 -8.52
N SER A 190 -6.26 4.47 -9.71
CA SER A 190 -7.36 3.49 -9.82
C SER A 190 -6.97 2.06 -9.41
N LEU A 191 -5.69 1.78 -9.17
CA LEU A 191 -5.19 0.46 -8.77
C LEU A 191 -4.86 0.37 -7.27
N VAL A 192 -5.14 1.41 -6.50
CA VAL A 192 -5.00 1.33 -5.03
C VAL A 192 -6.02 0.36 -4.45
N PRO A 193 -5.69 -0.41 -3.41
CA PRO A 193 -6.67 -1.24 -2.71
C PRO A 193 -7.66 -0.38 -1.92
N ILE A 194 -8.89 -0.89 -1.80
CA ILE A 194 -10.00 -0.23 -1.10
C ILE A 194 -10.77 -1.22 -0.25
#